data_9628e4326ee2f531e90fdc8cc053c9b1
#
_entry.id   9628e4326ee2f531e90fdc8cc053c9b1
#
_cell.length_a   1.000
_cell.length_b   1.000
_cell.length_c   1.000
_cell.angle_alpha   90.00
_cell.angle_beta   90.00
_cell.angle_gamma   90.00
#
_symmetry.space_group_name_H-M   'P 1'
#
loop_
_entity.id
_entity.type
_entity.pdbx_description
1 polymer ?
#
loop_
_entity_poly.entity_id
_entity_poly.type
_entity_poly.pdbx_seq_one_letter_code
_entity_poly.pdbx_strand_id
1 'polypeptide(L)'
;MKKNAFTLVELLAIITVLAVILVIAVPKIINTIKDAKIGSLKSSVILLAKDAEEEYGIRDAKGTLDQVKNPIKCEDVANIDDTYDKCQIKFDKEGNATVLLNANEKSKFGKIGCVGTKSKVECDNGEMTLSKRCTTPDKLEYNLKFVDGQYTYTYNGSTGWSVVLTDKTSTDPVTTELCGTINEKPIANMKSMFKDSKAESIDTSSFDTSNVTNMGGMFENSVATSLDLSSFDTSNVTTMWGMFWGSKATSLDLSSFDTSKVTAMGYMFYYSVATNLNLSSFDTSNVTNMSNMFQESKATSLDLSSFDTSNVTDMVGMFYSSAATEIKGLEKFNTSKVTSMSHMFDSSAATSINLSNFDTSSVTSMDSMFNGSAATSLDLSSFDTSNVTDMNAMFWGSVATTIKGLEKFNTSKVTNMSSMFYASKATSLDLSSFDTSKVTSMGGMFWNSKAESIDLSSFDTSNVTDMKRMFQNSAATTLDLSSFDTSNVTDMSSMFYASKATTGYARTQEDADRFNASTTSRPSGLTFVVKS
;
A
#
# COMPACT_ATOMS: atom_id res chain seq x y z
N MET A 1 -36.27 35.34 -68.85
CA MET A 1 -36.31 35.83 -67.46
C MET A 1 -34.99 36.56 -67.17
N LYS A 2 -35.04 37.91 -67.02
CA LYS A 2 -33.88 38.69 -66.58
C LYS A 2 -33.61 38.36 -65.10
N LYS A 3 -32.50 37.75 -64.76
CA LYS A 3 -32.01 37.68 -63.39
C LYS A 3 -31.61 39.07 -62.97
N ASN A 4 -32.38 39.71 -62.11
CA ASN A 4 -31.96 40.93 -61.44
C ASN A 4 -30.73 40.63 -60.58
N ALA A 5 -29.56 41.08 -60.99
CA ALA A 5 -28.38 41.07 -60.15
C ALA A 5 -28.56 42.10 -59.03
N PHE A 6 -28.29 41.71 -57.81
CA PHE A 6 -28.27 42.64 -56.65
C PHE A 6 -27.31 43.82 -56.93
N THR A 7 -27.77 45.01 -56.63
CA THR A 7 -26.90 46.20 -56.67
C THR A 7 -25.89 46.15 -55.53
N LEU A 8 -24.74 46.80 -55.70
CA LEU A 8 -23.71 46.92 -54.66
C LEU A 8 -24.26 47.51 -53.34
N VAL A 9 -25.25 48.43 -53.47
CA VAL A 9 -25.91 49.08 -52.32
C VAL A 9 -26.81 48.09 -51.56
N GLU A 10 -27.57 47.23 -52.26
CA GLU A 10 -28.40 46.19 -51.65
C GLU A 10 -27.52 45.16 -50.94
N LEU A 11 -26.39 44.75 -51.54
CA LEU A 11 -25.43 43.84 -50.92
C LEU A 11 -24.81 44.43 -49.66
N LEU A 12 -24.44 45.76 -49.73
CA LEU A 12 -23.86 46.45 -48.58
C LEU A 12 -24.88 46.60 -47.44
N ALA A 13 -26.16 46.91 -47.77
CA ALA A 13 -27.24 46.95 -46.78
C ALA A 13 -27.45 45.60 -46.08
N ILE A 14 -27.45 44.49 -46.85
CA ILE A 14 -27.58 43.12 -46.30
C ILE A 14 -26.39 42.80 -45.37
N ILE A 15 -25.17 43.12 -45.80
CA ILE A 15 -23.95 42.90 -44.99
C ILE A 15 -24.00 43.72 -43.68
N THR A 16 -24.48 44.96 -43.74
CA THR A 16 -24.60 45.81 -42.56
C THR A 16 -25.63 45.28 -41.57
N VAL A 17 -26.79 44.83 -42.07
CA VAL A 17 -27.83 44.20 -41.24
C VAL A 17 -27.34 42.90 -40.63
N LEU A 18 -26.64 42.05 -41.40
CA LEU A 18 -26.03 40.82 -40.91
C LEU A 18 -24.96 41.09 -39.85
N ALA A 19 -24.14 42.15 -40.05
CA ALA A 19 -23.14 42.54 -39.08
C ALA A 19 -23.77 42.98 -37.73
N VAL A 20 -24.85 43.76 -37.78
CA VAL A 20 -25.61 44.17 -36.59
C VAL A 20 -26.23 42.99 -35.89
N ILE A 21 -26.80 42.04 -36.64
CA ILE A 21 -27.34 40.80 -36.08
C ILE A 21 -26.25 39.97 -35.40
N LEU A 22 -25.09 39.77 -36.07
CA LEU A 22 -23.95 38.99 -35.53
C LEU A 22 -23.35 39.61 -34.30
N VAL A 23 -23.21 40.95 -34.24
CA VAL A 23 -22.50 41.62 -33.14
C VAL A 23 -23.40 41.91 -31.94
N ILE A 24 -24.71 42.18 -32.15
CA ILE A 24 -25.62 42.64 -31.09
C ILE A 24 -26.70 41.57 -30.75
N ALA A 25 -27.36 41.04 -31.77
CA ALA A 25 -28.50 40.15 -31.54
C ALA A 25 -28.06 38.73 -31.15
N VAL A 26 -27.03 38.18 -31.81
CA VAL A 26 -26.57 36.80 -31.52
C VAL A 26 -26.05 36.67 -30.09
N PRO A 27 -25.18 37.56 -29.57
CA PRO A 27 -24.73 37.46 -28.16
C PRO A 27 -25.90 37.59 -27.17
N LYS A 28 -26.87 38.45 -27.45
CA LYS A 28 -28.03 38.65 -26.58
C LYS A 28 -28.94 37.39 -26.56
N ILE A 29 -29.14 36.75 -27.71
CA ILE A 29 -29.88 35.49 -27.81
C ILE A 29 -29.14 34.37 -27.10
N ILE A 30 -27.80 34.25 -27.28
CA ILE A 30 -26.98 33.27 -26.61
C ILE A 30 -27.06 33.40 -25.08
N ASN A 31 -26.96 34.65 -24.57
CA ASN A 31 -27.08 34.91 -23.13
C ASN A 31 -28.48 34.54 -22.60
N THR A 32 -29.56 34.86 -23.34
CA THR A 32 -30.91 34.52 -22.95
C THR A 32 -31.13 32.99 -22.90
N ILE A 33 -30.55 32.27 -23.86
CA ILE A 33 -30.61 30.77 -23.86
C ILE A 33 -29.80 30.21 -22.66
N LYS A 34 -28.65 30.82 -22.36
CA LYS A 34 -27.82 30.43 -21.23
C LYS A 34 -28.56 30.64 -19.90
N ASP A 35 -29.17 31.81 -19.70
CA ASP A 35 -29.92 32.16 -18.50
C ASP A 35 -31.14 31.21 -18.32
N ALA A 36 -31.82 30.83 -19.40
CA ALA A 36 -32.88 29.86 -19.35
C ALA A 36 -32.42 28.44 -18.95
N LYS A 37 -31.26 28.02 -19.45
CA LYS A 37 -30.61 26.73 -19.06
C LYS A 37 -30.25 26.73 -17.59
N ILE A 38 -29.60 27.79 -17.11
CA ILE A 38 -29.26 27.98 -15.70
C ILE A 38 -30.51 27.97 -14.81
N GLY A 39 -31.56 28.68 -15.21
CA GLY A 39 -32.85 28.68 -14.51
C GLY A 39 -33.48 27.31 -14.39
N SER A 40 -33.39 26.49 -15.43
CA SER A 40 -33.90 25.12 -15.42
C SER A 40 -33.07 24.23 -14.46
N LEU A 41 -31.74 24.30 -14.51
CA LEU A 41 -30.86 23.56 -13.59
C LEU A 41 -31.05 23.97 -12.13
N LYS A 42 -31.20 25.26 -11.83
CA LYS A 42 -31.51 25.75 -10.48
C LYS A 42 -32.81 25.13 -9.95
N SER A 43 -33.84 25.05 -10.80
CA SER A 43 -35.10 24.41 -10.42
C SER A 43 -34.93 22.92 -10.12
N SER A 44 -34.09 22.22 -10.87
CA SER A 44 -33.76 20.80 -10.61
C SER A 44 -33.04 20.63 -9.27
N VAL A 45 -32.06 21.48 -8.96
CA VAL A 45 -31.36 21.46 -7.66
C VAL A 45 -32.31 21.69 -6.49
N ILE A 46 -33.20 22.68 -6.60
CA ILE A 46 -34.20 22.99 -5.56
C ILE A 46 -35.13 21.80 -5.33
N LEU A 47 -35.61 21.17 -6.39
CA LEU A 47 -36.51 20.03 -6.30
C LEU A 47 -35.83 18.84 -5.65
N LEU A 48 -34.64 18.47 -6.14
CA LEU A 48 -33.85 17.37 -5.57
C LEU A 48 -33.51 17.59 -4.11
N ALA A 49 -33.15 18.82 -3.70
CA ALA A 49 -32.88 19.12 -2.31
C ALA A 49 -34.12 18.90 -1.43
N LYS A 50 -35.29 19.28 -1.92
CA LYS A 50 -36.56 19.08 -1.23
C LYS A 50 -36.92 17.60 -1.10
N ASP A 51 -36.81 16.84 -2.19
CA ASP A 51 -37.10 15.41 -2.21
C ASP A 51 -36.13 14.64 -1.31
N ALA A 52 -34.86 15.04 -1.30
CA ALA A 52 -33.83 14.44 -0.44
C ALA A 52 -34.10 14.68 1.06
N GLU A 53 -34.49 15.90 1.44
CA GLU A 53 -34.84 16.21 2.84
C GLU A 53 -36.08 15.43 3.30
N GLU A 54 -37.07 15.23 2.42
CA GLU A 54 -38.24 14.41 2.70
C GLU A 54 -37.86 12.93 2.91
N GLU A 55 -37.02 12.37 2.05
CA GLU A 55 -36.51 10.99 2.19
C GLU A 55 -35.64 10.82 3.44
N TYR A 56 -34.79 11.81 3.76
CA TYR A 56 -34.01 11.83 5.00
C TYR A 56 -34.91 11.74 6.22
N GLY A 57 -35.96 12.56 6.29
CA GLY A 57 -36.93 12.54 7.40
C GLY A 57 -37.67 11.20 7.51
N ILE A 58 -37.98 10.54 6.39
CA ILE A 58 -38.61 9.20 6.37
C ILE A 58 -37.65 8.15 6.94
N ARG A 59 -36.35 8.20 6.59
CA ARG A 59 -35.34 7.26 7.08
C ARG A 59 -35.01 7.47 8.56
N ASP A 60 -34.96 8.71 9.01
CA ASP A 60 -34.80 9.06 10.42
C ASP A 60 -35.96 8.49 11.26
N ALA A 61 -37.20 8.70 10.83
CA ALA A 61 -38.38 8.17 11.48
C ALA A 61 -38.44 6.62 11.52
N LYS A 62 -37.79 5.94 10.58
CA LYS A 62 -37.67 4.48 10.53
C LYS A 62 -36.46 3.94 11.29
N GLY A 63 -35.58 4.78 11.83
CA GLY A 63 -34.35 4.38 12.49
C GLY A 63 -33.31 3.74 11.56
N THR A 64 -33.34 4.10 10.26
CA THR A 64 -32.42 3.57 9.24
C THR A 64 -31.41 4.61 8.74
N LEU A 65 -31.25 5.70 9.47
CA LEU A 65 -30.38 6.82 9.09
C LEU A 65 -28.91 6.43 8.99
N ASP A 66 -28.44 5.55 9.88
CA ASP A 66 -27.06 5.05 9.90
C ASP A 66 -26.64 4.30 8.61
N GLN A 67 -27.60 3.94 7.76
CA GLN A 67 -27.36 3.28 6.48
C GLN A 67 -27.21 4.28 5.32
N VAL A 68 -27.39 5.58 5.57
CA VAL A 68 -27.28 6.64 4.55
C VAL A 68 -25.83 7.08 4.45
N LYS A 69 -25.19 6.75 3.33
CA LYS A 69 -23.86 7.31 3.01
C LYS A 69 -24.02 8.81 2.71
N ASN A 70 -23.06 9.64 3.19
CA ASN A 70 -23.08 11.08 2.98
C ASN A 70 -21.72 11.53 2.39
N PRO A 71 -21.66 12.07 1.16
CA PRO A 71 -22.76 12.36 0.26
C PRO A 71 -23.36 11.11 -0.41
N ILE A 72 -24.63 11.16 -0.73
CA ILE A 72 -25.34 10.13 -1.48
C ILE A 72 -25.41 10.49 -2.96
N LYS A 73 -25.58 9.48 -3.82
CA LYS A 73 -25.88 9.71 -5.23
C LYS A 73 -27.35 10.10 -5.39
N CYS A 74 -27.63 10.97 -6.35
CA CYS A 74 -29.02 11.38 -6.60
C CYS A 74 -29.93 10.24 -7.04
N GLU A 75 -29.37 9.20 -7.64
CA GLU A 75 -30.08 7.96 -8.06
C GLU A 75 -30.76 7.25 -6.87
N ASP A 76 -30.22 7.46 -5.65
CA ASP A 76 -30.76 6.88 -4.41
C ASP A 76 -32.02 7.61 -3.92
N VAL A 77 -32.31 8.79 -4.46
CA VAL A 77 -33.42 9.67 -4.04
C VAL A 77 -34.42 9.91 -5.17
N ALA A 78 -33.96 10.05 -6.41
CA ALA A 78 -34.79 10.38 -7.57
C ALA A 78 -34.35 9.63 -8.82
N ASN A 79 -35.28 9.42 -9.75
CA ASN A 79 -34.96 8.83 -11.05
C ASN A 79 -34.29 9.89 -11.94
N ILE A 80 -32.96 9.79 -12.11
CA ILE A 80 -32.11 10.73 -12.84
C ILE A 80 -31.70 10.09 -14.17
N ASP A 81 -31.83 10.84 -15.26
CA ASP A 81 -31.39 10.44 -16.59
C ASP A 81 -29.90 10.77 -16.84
N ASP A 82 -29.36 10.32 -17.98
CA ASP A 82 -27.98 10.54 -18.42
C ASP A 82 -27.65 12.02 -18.73
N THR A 83 -28.46 12.96 -18.26
CA THR A 83 -28.28 14.41 -18.47
C THR A 83 -27.11 14.96 -17.66
N TYR A 84 -26.71 14.27 -16.59
CA TYR A 84 -25.72 14.74 -15.64
C TYR A 84 -24.51 13.82 -15.56
N ASP A 85 -23.30 14.38 -15.62
CA ASP A 85 -22.05 13.67 -15.39
C ASP A 85 -21.83 13.37 -13.90
N LYS A 86 -22.33 14.27 -13.03
CA LYS A 86 -22.21 14.13 -11.58
C LYS A 86 -23.45 14.68 -10.90
N CYS A 87 -24.04 13.87 -10.04
CA CYS A 87 -25.11 14.28 -9.16
C CYS A 87 -24.88 13.71 -7.76
N GLN A 88 -24.78 14.60 -6.77
CA GLN A 88 -24.50 14.26 -5.37
C GLN A 88 -25.36 15.09 -4.42
N ILE A 89 -25.74 14.50 -3.30
CA ILE A 89 -26.51 15.15 -2.24
C ILE A 89 -25.77 14.96 -0.92
N LYS A 90 -25.54 16.07 -0.23
CA LYS A 90 -24.91 16.10 1.10
C LYS A 90 -25.92 16.62 2.12
N PHE A 91 -26.01 15.97 3.28
CA PHE A 91 -26.83 16.41 4.41
C PHE A 91 -25.95 17.04 5.49
N ASP A 92 -26.45 18.12 6.12
CA ASP A 92 -25.90 18.62 7.36
C ASP A 92 -26.46 17.83 8.58
N LYS A 93 -26.03 18.21 9.79
CA LYS A 93 -26.46 17.53 11.03
C LYS A 93 -27.94 17.70 11.33
N GLU A 94 -28.58 18.71 10.79
CA GLU A 94 -29.98 19.02 10.90
C GLU A 94 -30.83 18.35 9.80
N GLY A 95 -30.18 17.63 8.84
CA GLY A 95 -30.85 16.94 7.74
C GLY A 95 -31.19 17.84 6.56
N ASN A 96 -30.64 19.07 6.47
CA ASN A 96 -30.83 19.92 5.30
C ASN A 96 -29.95 19.43 4.15
N ALA A 97 -30.52 19.32 2.96
CA ALA A 97 -29.81 18.82 1.79
C ALA A 97 -29.13 19.94 0.99
N THR A 98 -27.88 19.71 0.60
CA THR A 98 -27.18 20.46 -0.45
C THR A 98 -26.98 19.54 -1.63
N VAL A 99 -27.41 19.97 -2.80
CA VAL A 99 -27.38 19.18 -4.04
C VAL A 99 -26.36 19.77 -5.00
N LEU A 100 -25.54 18.93 -5.59
CA LEU A 100 -24.66 19.20 -6.70
C LEU A 100 -25.21 18.55 -7.97
N LEU A 101 -25.35 19.33 -9.04
CA LEU A 101 -25.63 18.84 -10.40
C LEU A 101 -24.59 19.40 -11.36
N ASN A 102 -23.80 18.54 -11.99
CA ASN A 102 -22.96 18.90 -13.14
C ASN A 102 -23.55 18.28 -14.41
N ALA A 103 -23.99 19.12 -15.31
CA ALA A 103 -24.64 18.67 -16.54
C ALA A 103 -23.62 18.07 -17.51
N ASN A 104 -24.01 17.02 -18.22
CA ASN A 104 -23.23 16.39 -19.26
C ASN A 104 -22.98 17.38 -20.42
N GLU A 105 -21.74 17.46 -20.93
CA GLU A 105 -21.36 18.35 -22.02
C GLU A 105 -22.21 18.16 -23.27
N LYS A 106 -22.67 16.95 -23.55
CA LYS A 106 -23.53 16.60 -24.69
C LYS A 106 -25.02 16.86 -24.43
N SER A 107 -25.40 17.17 -23.19
CA SER A 107 -26.79 17.45 -22.82
C SER A 107 -27.27 18.81 -23.36
N LYS A 108 -28.58 19.03 -23.31
CA LYS A 108 -29.18 20.32 -23.64
C LYS A 108 -28.66 21.50 -22.78
N PHE A 109 -28.07 21.20 -21.61
CA PHE A 109 -27.55 22.21 -20.71
C PHE A 109 -26.10 22.60 -21.04
N GLY A 110 -25.35 21.72 -21.72
CA GLY A 110 -23.91 21.90 -21.92
C GLY A 110 -23.15 21.77 -20.59
N LYS A 111 -21.92 22.21 -20.56
CA LYS A 111 -21.03 22.11 -19.39
C LYS A 111 -21.38 23.18 -18.34
N ILE A 112 -22.50 23.04 -17.65
CA ILE A 112 -22.96 23.92 -16.56
C ILE A 112 -23.13 23.07 -15.30
N GLY A 113 -22.49 23.51 -14.20
CA GLY A 113 -22.68 22.97 -12.87
C GLY A 113 -23.53 23.88 -11.99
N CYS A 114 -24.35 23.30 -11.11
CA CYS A 114 -25.11 24.01 -10.07
C CYS A 114 -24.95 23.31 -8.73
N VAL A 115 -24.81 24.09 -7.67
CA VAL A 115 -24.82 23.60 -6.29
C VAL A 115 -25.72 24.47 -5.43
N GLY A 116 -26.47 23.88 -4.53
CA GLY A 116 -27.32 24.65 -3.64
C GLY A 116 -28.32 23.82 -2.84
N THR A 117 -29.09 24.53 -2.04
CA THR A 117 -30.15 24.00 -1.18
C THR A 117 -31.53 24.33 -1.78
N LYS A 118 -32.59 23.87 -1.12
CA LYS A 118 -33.98 24.25 -1.49
C LYS A 118 -34.25 25.78 -1.50
N SER A 119 -33.40 26.59 -0.88
CA SER A 119 -33.59 28.03 -0.72
C SER A 119 -32.59 28.89 -1.52
N LYS A 120 -31.38 28.36 -1.81
CA LYS A 120 -30.34 29.10 -2.50
C LYS A 120 -29.54 28.18 -3.43
N VAL A 121 -29.40 28.58 -4.70
CA VAL A 121 -28.64 27.81 -5.71
C VAL A 121 -27.69 28.72 -6.47
N GLU A 122 -26.45 28.32 -6.57
CA GLU A 122 -25.38 28.93 -7.35
C GLU A 122 -25.07 28.06 -8.57
N CYS A 123 -24.79 28.66 -9.71
CA CYS A 123 -24.43 27.93 -10.94
C CYS A 123 -23.29 28.64 -11.66
N ASP A 124 -22.41 27.84 -12.30
CA ASP A 124 -21.30 28.34 -13.09
C ASP A 124 -21.15 27.55 -14.40
N ASN A 125 -20.37 28.09 -15.34
CA ASN A 125 -19.97 27.37 -16.55
C ASN A 125 -18.78 26.47 -16.19
N GLY A 126 -19.01 25.19 -16.06
CA GLY A 126 -18.02 24.20 -15.68
C GLY A 126 -18.52 23.33 -14.54
N GLU A 127 -17.66 22.47 -14.08
CA GLU A 127 -17.96 21.61 -12.94
C GLU A 127 -17.98 22.41 -11.63
N MET A 128 -19.02 22.20 -10.85
CA MET A 128 -19.09 22.65 -9.46
C MET A 128 -18.81 21.49 -8.53
N THR A 129 -18.48 21.79 -7.29
CA THR A 129 -18.21 20.79 -6.24
C THR A 129 -19.03 21.12 -5.00
N LEU A 130 -19.29 20.11 -4.15
CA LEU A 130 -19.88 20.30 -2.83
C LEU A 130 -18.90 20.86 -1.80
N SER A 131 -17.63 21.00 -2.21
CA SER A 131 -16.57 21.46 -1.33
C SER A 131 -16.60 22.99 -1.14
N LYS A 132 -16.17 23.41 0.05
CA LYS A 132 -16.05 24.82 0.42
C LYS A 132 -15.07 25.55 -0.50
N ARG A 133 -15.47 26.70 -1.02
CA ARG A 133 -14.60 27.62 -1.74
C ARG A 133 -14.08 28.68 -0.78
N CYS A 134 -12.76 28.85 -0.73
CA CYS A 134 -12.12 29.83 0.12
C CYS A 134 -11.38 30.88 -0.72
N THR A 135 -11.16 32.05 -0.14
CA THR A 135 -10.36 33.13 -0.75
C THR A 135 -9.37 33.66 0.25
N THR A 136 -8.19 34.05 -0.21
CA THR A 136 -7.23 34.80 0.57
C THR A 136 -7.16 36.25 0.07
N PRO A 137 -6.90 37.25 0.93
CA PRO A 137 -6.70 38.65 0.52
C PRO A 137 -5.37 38.85 -0.20
N ASP A 138 -4.41 37.95 -0.03
CA ASP A 138 -3.06 38.07 -0.53
C ASP A 138 -2.92 37.51 -1.95
N LYS A 139 -1.93 38.01 -2.69
CA LYS A 139 -1.54 37.44 -3.98
C LYS A 139 -1.02 36.03 -3.78
N LEU A 140 -1.32 35.14 -4.75
CA LEU A 140 -0.82 33.76 -4.75
C LEU A 140 0.69 33.74 -5.04
N GLU A 141 1.50 33.72 -3.98
CA GLU A 141 2.95 33.57 -4.04
C GLU A 141 3.35 32.18 -3.51
N TYR A 142 4.48 31.66 -3.98
CA TYR A 142 5.00 30.37 -3.51
C TYR A 142 5.20 30.39 -1.98
N ASN A 143 4.72 29.32 -1.29
CA ASN A 143 4.68 29.20 0.17
C ASN A 143 3.75 30.17 0.90
N LEU A 144 2.82 30.84 0.20
CA LEU A 144 1.76 31.57 0.89
C LEU A 144 1.03 30.62 1.83
N LYS A 145 0.90 31.02 3.10
CA LYS A 145 0.15 30.31 4.12
C LYS A 145 -1.21 30.93 4.33
N PHE A 146 -2.23 30.08 4.42
CA PHE A 146 -3.59 30.46 4.73
C PHE A 146 -4.14 29.52 5.81
N VAL A 147 -4.79 30.08 6.83
CA VAL A 147 -5.42 29.30 7.91
C VAL A 147 -6.92 29.49 7.83
N ASP A 148 -7.66 28.39 7.84
CA ASP A 148 -9.10 28.38 7.92
C ASP A 148 -9.54 27.28 8.87
N GLY A 149 -10.24 27.66 9.95
CA GLY A 149 -10.64 26.75 11.01
C GLY A 149 -9.46 25.94 11.57
N GLN A 150 -9.56 24.63 11.53
CA GLN A 150 -8.56 23.71 12.07
C GLN A 150 -7.41 23.43 11.09
N TYR A 151 -7.41 24.00 9.87
CA TYR A 151 -6.45 23.66 8.81
C TYR A 151 -5.50 24.80 8.45
N THR A 152 -4.26 24.41 8.17
CA THR A 152 -3.24 25.29 7.56
C THR A 152 -2.99 24.80 6.14
N TYR A 153 -3.16 25.73 5.20
CA TYR A 153 -2.91 25.54 3.78
C TYR A 153 -1.61 26.22 3.39
N THR A 154 -0.87 25.61 2.48
CA THR A 154 0.35 26.20 1.91
C THR A 154 0.29 26.11 0.40
N TYR A 155 0.42 27.24 -0.30
CA TYR A 155 0.38 27.28 -1.76
C TYR A 155 1.70 26.81 -2.38
N ASN A 156 1.62 25.90 -3.32
CA ASN A 156 2.77 25.30 -4.01
C ASN A 156 2.72 25.63 -5.51
N GLY A 157 2.81 26.91 -5.86
CA GLY A 157 2.96 27.38 -7.24
C GLY A 157 1.99 26.75 -8.23
N SER A 158 2.51 25.96 -9.17
CA SER A 158 1.74 25.37 -10.26
C SER A 158 0.88 24.16 -9.86
N THR A 159 1.19 23.49 -8.72
CA THR A 159 0.51 22.23 -8.34
C THR A 159 -0.71 22.44 -7.45
N GLY A 160 -0.99 23.68 -7.00
CA GLY A 160 -2.11 23.97 -6.11
C GLY A 160 -1.73 24.01 -4.64
N TRP A 161 -2.70 23.78 -3.75
CA TRP A 161 -2.55 23.87 -2.31
C TRP A 161 -2.23 22.54 -1.66
N SER A 162 -1.37 22.56 -0.66
CA SER A 162 -1.23 21.50 0.33
C SER A 162 -1.95 21.87 1.63
N VAL A 163 -2.46 20.89 2.36
CA VAL A 163 -3.20 21.09 3.60
C VAL A 163 -2.73 20.16 4.70
N VAL A 164 -2.65 20.70 5.91
CA VAL A 164 -2.39 19.92 7.14
C VAL A 164 -3.27 20.43 8.28
N LEU A 165 -3.54 19.58 9.26
CA LEU A 165 -4.15 19.97 10.53
C LEU A 165 -3.21 20.94 11.25
N THR A 166 -3.73 22.07 11.71
CA THR A 166 -2.95 23.16 12.33
C THR A 166 -2.41 22.75 13.70
N ASP A 167 -3.31 22.26 14.59
CA ASP A 167 -2.96 21.73 15.91
C ASP A 167 -3.18 20.22 15.95
N LYS A 168 -2.09 19.48 15.91
CA LYS A 168 -2.08 18.02 15.98
C LYS A 168 -2.07 17.49 17.42
N THR A 169 -1.92 18.36 18.40
CA THR A 169 -1.88 18.01 19.84
C THR A 169 -3.24 18.07 20.49
N SER A 170 -4.21 18.79 19.92
CA SER A 170 -5.60 18.83 20.38
C SER A 170 -6.25 17.45 20.25
N THR A 171 -6.99 17.06 21.28
CA THR A 171 -7.85 15.86 21.29
C THR A 171 -9.26 16.16 20.77
N ASP A 172 -9.59 17.44 20.54
CA ASP A 172 -10.89 17.85 20.05
C ASP A 172 -11.20 17.22 18.68
N PRO A 173 -12.47 16.89 18.43
CA PRO A 173 -12.91 16.44 17.12
C PRO A 173 -12.54 17.42 16.00
N VAL A 174 -12.09 16.89 14.87
CA VAL A 174 -11.88 17.66 13.64
C VAL A 174 -13.21 17.71 12.89
N THR A 175 -13.85 18.88 12.90
CA THR A 175 -15.19 19.09 12.33
C THR A 175 -15.25 20.28 11.37
N THR A 176 -14.14 21.02 11.19
CA THR A 176 -14.08 22.16 10.27
C THR A 176 -14.21 21.65 8.84
N GLU A 177 -15.09 22.28 8.07
CA GLU A 177 -15.20 21.99 6.63
C GLU A 177 -13.92 22.38 5.89
N LEU A 178 -13.41 21.46 5.08
CA LEU A 178 -12.19 21.65 4.29
C LEU A 178 -12.46 22.55 3.08
N CYS A 179 -11.57 23.54 2.83
CA CYS A 179 -11.57 24.24 1.55
C CYS A 179 -11.17 23.29 0.42
N GLY A 180 -12.02 23.05 -0.55
CA GLY A 180 -11.69 22.26 -1.75
C GLY A 180 -10.86 23.06 -2.75
N THR A 181 -11.15 24.38 -2.83
CA THR A 181 -10.37 25.33 -3.63
C THR A 181 -10.09 26.60 -2.84
N ILE A 182 -8.93 27.22 -3.08
CA ILE A 182 -8.58 28.53 -2.53
C ILE A 182 -8.11 29.41 -3.71
N ASN A 183 -8.77 30.56 -3.91
CA ASN A 183 -8.56 31.42 -5.07
C ASN A 183 -8.56 30.60 -6.38
N GLU A 184 -9.60 29.78 -6.56
CA GLU A 184 -9.82 28.93 -7.74
C GLU A 184 -8.74 27.84 -7.99
N LYS A 185 -7.77 27.69 -7.10
CA LYS A 185 -6.76 26.62 -7.16
C LYS A 185 -7.15 25.48 -6.26
N PRO A 186 -7.08 24.21 -6.72
CA PRO A 186 -7.51 23.05 -5.95
C PRO A 186 -6.53 22.71 -4.83
N ILE A 187 -7.01 21.95 -3.85
CA ILE A 187 -6.15 21.20 -2.93
C ILE A 187 -5.61 20.00 -3.70
N ALA A 188 -4.29 19.93 -3.87
CA ALA A 188 -3.63 18.88 -4.64
C ALA A 188 -2.77 17.94 -3.78
N ASN A 189 -2.52 18.29 -2.51
CA ASN A 189 -1.63 17.52 -1.65
C ASN A 189 -2.16 17.48 -0.21
N MET A 190 -2.43 16.26 0.27
CA MET A 190 -2.86 15.95 1.64
C MET A 190 -1.83 15.10 2.40
N LYS A 191 -0.55 15.14 1.94
CA LYS A 191 0.54 14.43 2.60
C LYS A 191 0.62 14.80 4.06
N SER A 192 0.64 13.80 4.95
CA SER A 192 0.79 13.94 6.40
C SER A 192 -0.27 14.84 7.05
N MET A 193 -1.45 14.98 6.44
CA MET A 193 -2.50 15.90 6.87
C MET A 193 -2.87 15.70 8.34
N PHE A 194 -3.12 14.47 8.76
CA PHE A 194 -3.45 14.07 10.14
C PHE A 194 -2.34 13.24 10.79
N LYS A 195 -1.11 13.33 10.27
CA LYS A 195 0.03 12.64 10.88
C LYS A 195 0.22 13.07 12.33
N ASP A 196 0.31 12.10 13.24
CA ASP A 196 0.47 12.26 14.70
C ASP A 196 -0.69 13.02 15.38
N SER A 197 -1.85 13.16 14.72
CA SER A 197 -3.02 13.82 15.26
C SER A 197 -3.55 13.09 16.50
N LYS A 198 -3.83 13.88 17.54
CA LYS A 198 -4.48 13.42 18.79
C LYS A 198 -5.99 13.60 18.78
N ALA A 199 -6.58 14.12 17.69
CA ALA A 199 -8.02 14.24 17.55
C ALA A 199 -8.70 12.86 17.62
N GLU A 200 -9.71 12.73 18.48
CA GLU A 200 -10.41 11.46 18.72
C GLU A 200 -11.29 11.05 17.52
N SER A 201 -11.77 12.03 16.76
CA SER A 201 -12.54 11.80 15.53
C SER A 201 -12.21 12.85 14.47
N ILE A 202 -12.36 12.45 13.20
CA ILE A 202 -12.08 13.28 12.02
C ILE A 202 -13.28 13.16 11.08
N ASP A 203 -13.98 14.27 10.87
CA ASP A 203 -15.04 14.36 9.86
C ASP A 203 -14.43 14.62 8.48
N THR A 204 -14.46 13.61 7.64
CA THR A 204 -13.92 13.67 6.28
C THR A 204 -14.99 13.92 5.21
N SER A 205 -16.25 14.07 5.61
CA SER A 205 -17.42 14.17 4.71
C SER A 205 -17.37 15.38 3.76
N SER A 206 -16.64 16.46 4.15
CA SER A 206 -16.48 17.67 3.33
C SER A 206 -15.28 17.60 2.38
N PHE A 207 -14.51 16.52 2.39
CA PHE A 207 -13.24 16.48 1.65
C PHE A 207 -13.47 16.26 0.16
N ASP A 208 -13.10 17.25 -0.65
CA ASP A 208 -12.96 17.10 -2.08
C ASP A 208 -11.52 16.65 -2.39
N THR A 209 -11.37 15.37 -2.69
CA THR A 209 -10.07 14.78 -2.98
C THR A 209 -9.82 14.57 -4.48
N SER A 210 -10.76 15.01 -5.34
CA SER A 210 -10.72 14.77 -6.78
C SER A 210 -9.48 15.31 -7.50
N ASN A 211 -8.80 16.30 -6.91
CA ASN A 211 -7.57 16.88 -7.45
C ASN A 211 -6.32 16.47 -6.67
N VAL A 212 -6.46 15.63 -5.64
CA VAL A 212 -5.34 15.22 -4.78
C VAL A 212 -4.48 14.19 -5.49
N THR A 213 -3.19 14.46 -5.53
CA THR A 213 -2.19 13.55 -6.13
C THR A 213 -1.34 12.83 -5.09
N ASN A 214 -1.30 13.34 -3.84
CA ASN A 214 -0.46 12.80 -2.78
C ASN A 214 -1.23 12.68 -1.46
N MET A 215 -1.41 11.45 -0.98
CA MET A 215 -2.00 11.10 0.32
C MET A 215 -1.01 10.37 1.24
N GLY A 216 0.29 10.46 0.94
CA GLY A 216 1.32 9.78 1.75
C GLY A 216 1.28 10.20 3.22
N GLY A 217 1.24 9.22 4.13
CA GLY A 217 1.18 9.45 5.58
C GLY A 217 -0.03 10.23 6.07
N MET A 218 -1.13 10.29 5.30
CA MET A 218 -2.27 11.15 5.62
C MET A 218 -2.80 10.92 7.05
N PHE A 219 -2.92 9.66 7.48
CA PHE A 219 -3.38 9.26 8.82
C PHE A 219 -2.28 8.55 9.63
N GLU A 220 -1.01 8.84 9.33
CA GLU A 220 0.13 8.25 10.05
C GLU A 220 0.05 8.57 11.55
N ASN A 221 0.04 7.53 12.42
CA ASN A 221 -0.08 7.62 13.87
C ASN A 221 -1.31 8.40 14.37
N SER A 222 -2.34 8.61 13.55
CA SER A 222 -3.59 9.23 13.98
C SER A 222 -4.29 8.36 15.02
N VAL A 223 -4.80 8.99 16.10
CA VAL A 223 -5.51 8.27 17.16
C VAL A 223 -7.02 8.07 16.89
N ALA A 224 -7.57 8.69 15.84
CA ALA A 224 -8.96 8.49 15.44
C ALA A 224 -9.23 7.01 15.19
N THR A 225 -10.26 6.46 15.86
CA THR A 225 -10.60 5.03 15.82
C THR A 225 -11.55 4.65 14.70
N SER A 226 -12.21 5.65 14.09
CA SER A 226 -13.10 5.49 12.94
C SER A 226 -12.79 6.55 11.88
N LEU A 227 -12.75 6.15 10.62
CA LEU A 227 -12.55 7.02 9.47
C LEU A 227 -13.58 6.65 8.40
N ASP A 228 -14.43 7.59 8.01
CA ASP A 228 -15.30 7.43 6.84
C ASP A 228 -14.57 7.96 5.61
N LEU A 229 -14.14 7.05 4.73
CA LEU A 229 -13.41 7.36 3.51
C LEU A 229 -14.27 7.20 2.25
N SER A 230 -15.58 7.01 2.41
CA SER A 230 -16.51 6.71 1.31
C SER A 230 -16.64 7.85 0.29
N SER A 231 -16.36 9.10 0.72
CA SER A 231 -16.38 10.29 -0.15
C SER A 231 -15.07 10.52 -0.92
N PHE A 232 -14.01 9.74 -0.65
CA PHE A 232 -12.71 9.97 -1.27
C PHE A 232 -12.72 9.56 -2.74
N ASP A 233 -12.41 10.52 -3.61
CA ASP A 233 -12.01 10.28 -4.98
C ASP A 233 -10.48 10.20 -5.04
N THR A 234 -9.96 9.00 -5.26
CA THR A 234 -8.51 8.74 -5.30
C THR A 234 -7.97 8.55 -6.72
N SER A 235 -8.80 8.79 -7.74
CA SER A 235 -8.49 8.54 -9.15
C SER A 235 -7.28 9.34 -9.69
N ASN A 236 -6.85 10.38 -8.99
CA ASN A 236 -5.67 11.17 -9.33
C ASN A 236 -4.47 10.96 -8.38
N VAL A 237 -4.61 10.10 -7.37
CA VAL A 237 -3.55 9.86 -6.39
C VAL A 237 -2.45 9.00 -6.99
N THR A 238 -1.20 9.47 -6.86
CA THR A 238 -0.01 8.77 -7.36
C THR A 238 0.81 8.12 -6.25
N THR A 239 0.61 8.51 -4.98
CA THR A 239 1.29 7.90 -3.84
C THR A 239 0.39 7.83 -2.61
N MET A 240 0.36 6.62 -2.00
CA MET A 240 -0.30 6.31 -0.73
C MET A 240 0.70 5.77 0.31
N TRP A 241 2.00 6.07 0.13
CA TRP A 241 3.07 5.65 1.03
C TRP A 241 2.73 5.96 2.49
N GLY A 242 2.66 4.92 3.35
CA GLY A 242 2.40 5.07 4.78
C GLY A 242 1.04 5.70 5.14
N MET A 243 0.04 5.69 4.25
CA MET A 243 -1.23 6.41 4.45
C MET A 243 -1.88 6.12 5.81
N PHE A 244 -1.84 4.86 6.25
CA PHE A 244 -2.40 4.39 7.53
C PHE A 244 -1.34 3.83 8.47
N TRP A 245 -0.08 4.26 8.33
CA TRP A 245 1.01 3.85 9.21
C TRP A 245 0.67 4.17 10.67
N GLY A 246 0.64 3.14 11.54
CA GLY A 246 0.34 3.29 12.98
C GLY A 246 -1.05 3.83 13.32
N SER A 247 -1.92 3.99 12.32
CA SER A 247 -3.30 4.47 12.50
C SER A 247 -4.06 3.62 13.49
N LYS A 248 -4.87 4.27 14.35
CA LYS A 248 -5.73 3.62 15.34
C LYS A 248 -7.14 3.33 14.83
N ALA A 249 -7.43 3.60 13.56
CA ALA A 249 -8.69 3.18 12.93
C ALA A 249 -8.81 1.64 12.98
N THR A 250 -9.89 1.15 13.58
CA THR A 250 -10.10 -0.30 13.80
C THR A 250 -10.68 -1.01 12.58
N SER A 251 -11.30 -0.26 11.68
CA SER A 251 -11.86 -0.72 10.41
C SER A 251 -11.59 0.33 9.33
N LEU A 252 -11.24 -0.12 8.13
CA LEU A 252 -11.02 0.72 6.96
C LEU A 252 -11.81 0.15 5.78
N ASP A 253 -12.86 0.85 5.35
CA ASP A 253 -13.53 0.55 4.08
C ASP A 253 -12.83 1.33 2.96
N LEU A 254 -12.10 0.61 2.12
CA LEU A 254 -11.33 1.15 1.00
C LEU A 254 -11.97 0.77 -0.36
N SER A 255 -13.21 0.30 -0.35
CA SER A 255 -13.89 -0.19 -1.55
C SER A 255 -14.14 0.88 -2.62
N SER A 256 -14.11 2.17 -2.22
CA SER A 256 -14.22 3.31 -3.14
C SER A 256 -12.89 3.74 -3.76
N PHE A 257 -11.74 3.18 -3.30
CA PHE A 257 -10.44 3.64 -3.76
C PHE A 257 -10.15 3.18 -5.19
N ASP A 258 -9.87 4.13 -6.07
CA ASP A 258 -9.21 3.92 -7.36
C ASP A 258 -7.71 4.11 -7.16
N THR A 259 -6.94 3.02 -7.29
CA THR A 259 -5.49 3.04 -7.11
C THR A 259 -4.72 2.89 -8.43
N SER A 260 -5.41 3.00 -9.56
CA SER A 260 -4.85 2.75 -10.90
C SER A 260 -3.66 3.65 -11.27
N LYS A 261 -3.51 4.82 -10.64
CA LYS A 261 -2.35 5.71 -10.84
C LYS A 261 -1.31 5.64 -9.73
N VAL A 262 -1.52 4.84 -8.70
CA VAL A 262 -0.60 4.78 -7.55
C VAL A 262 0.65 3.99 -7.93
N THR A 263 1.81 4.59 -7.65
CA THR A 263 3.13 3.98 -7.92
C THR A 263 3.85 3.51 -6.66
N ALA A 264 3.46 4.01 -5.47
CA ALA A 264 4.09 3.69 -4.21
C ALA A 264 3.06 3.43 -3.10
N MET A 265 3.06 2.20 -2.56
CA MET A 265 2.20 1.74 -1.46
C MET A 265 3.01 1.21 -0.26
N GLY A 266 4.32 1.41 -0.25
CA GLY A 266 5.15 0.97 0.88
C GLY A 266 4.65 1.53 2.20
N TYR A 267 4.72 0.73 3.27
CA TYR A 267 4.29 1.09 4.64
C TYR A 267 2.80 1.45 4.78
N MET A 268 1.95 1.23 3.76
CA MET A 268 0.56 1.74 3.76
C MET A 268 -0.22 1.33 5.02
N PHE A 269 -0.06 0.10 5.49
CA PHE A 269 -0.71 -0.45 6.69
C PHE A 269 0.29 -0.86 7.79
N TYR A 270 1.50 -0.29 7.77
CA TYR A 270 2.53 -0.56 8.75
C TYR A 270 2.04 -0.21 10.17
N TYR A 271 2.11 -1.15 11.13
CA TYR A 271 1.57 -0.99 12.50
C TYR A 271 0.09 -0.59 12.57
N SER A 272 -0.68 -0.70 11.50
CA SER A 272 -2.12 -0.41 11.50
C SER A 272 -2.86 -1.38 12.43
N VAL A 273 -3.80 -0.86 13.23
CA VAL A 273 -4.62 -1.69 14.12
C VAL A 273 -5.91 -2.22 13.46
N ALA A 274 -6.18 -1.83 12.22
CA ALA A 274 -7.33 -2.34 11.46
C ALA A 274 -7.27 -3.87 11.34
N THR A 275 -8.32 -4.54 11.78
CA THR A 275 -8.40 -6.01 11.75
C THR A 275 -9.01 -6.55 10.46
N ASN A 276 -9.70 -5.71 9.71
CA ASN A 276 -10.32 -6.04 8.43
C ASN A 276 -9.95 -4.98 7.39
N LEU A 277 -9.44 -5.43 6.24
CA LEU A 277 -9.07 -4.60 5.10
C LEU A 277 -9.75 -5.14 3.84
N ASN A 278 -10.63 -4.34 3.23
CA ASN A 278 -11.18 -4.66 1.92
C ASN A 278 -10.30 -4.04 0.82
N LEU A 279 -9.50 -4.87 0.15
CA LEU A 279 -8.55 -4.45 -0.89
C LEU A 279 -9.00 -4.86 -2.30
N SER A 280 -10.26 -5.30 -2.45
CA SER A 280 -10.78 -5.87 -3.71
C SER A 280 -10.82 -4.88 -4.88
N SER A 281 -10.88 -3.56 -4.59
CA SER A 281 -10.86 -2.48 -5.59
C SER A 281 -9.45 -2.07 -6.03
N PHE A 282 -8.39 -2.59 -5.36
CA PHE A 282 -7.03 -2.13 -5.62
C PHE A 282 -6.53 -2.62 -6.98
N ASP A 283 -6.24 -1.68 -7.87
CA ASP A 283 -5.41 -1.87 -9.06
C ASP A 283 -3.97 -1.49 -8.71
N THR A 284 -3.08 -2.47 -8.66
CA THR A 284 -1.68 -2.27 -8.32
C THR A 284 -0.74 -2.37 -9.53
N SER A 285 -1.29 -2.36 -10.73
CA SER A 285 -0.53 -2.55 -11.98
C SER A 285 0.57 -1.51 -12.21
N ASN A 286 0.47 -0.32 -11.62
CA ASN A 286 1.49 0.73 -11.69
C ASN A 286 2.39 0.80 -10.44
N VAL A 287 2.16 -0.04 -9.43
CA VAL A 287 2.93 0.01 -8.18
C VAL A 287 4.31 -0.61 -8.38
N THR A 288 5.36 0.11 -7.97
CA THR A 288 6.75 -0.34 -8.02
C THR A 288 7.32 -0.69 -6.65
N ASN A 289 6.73 -0.17 -5.56
CA ASN A 289 7.21 -0.39 -4.20
C ASN A 289 6.06 -0.79 -3.27
N MET A 290 6.16 -1.98 -2.67
CA MET A 290 5.26 -2.55 -1.66
C MET A 290 6.00 -2.90 -0.36
N SER A 291 7.22 -2.34 -0.15
CA SER A 291 8.01 -2.66 1.04
C SER A 291 7.25 -2.34 2.33
N ASN A 292 7.29 -3.28 3.26
CA ASN A 292 6.69 -3.16 4.61
C ASN A 292 5.18 -2.84 4.62
N MET A 293 4.46 -3.12 3.50
CA MET A 293 3.07 -2.69 3.32
C MET A 293 2.14 -3.19 4.44
N PHE A 294 2.34 -4.43 4.92
CA PHE A 294 1.56 -5.04 5.99
C PHE A 294 2.42 -5.41 7.21
N GLN A 295 3.60 -4.79 7.34
CA GLN A 295 4.47 -5.05 8.49
C GLN A 295 3.75 -4.69 9.79
N GLU A 296 3.72 -5.64 10.75
CA GLU A 296 3.04 -5.52 12.06
C GLU A 296 1.56 -5.10 12.00
N SER A 297 0.93 -5.20 10.83
CA SER A 297 -0.50 -4.99 10.64
C SER A 297 -1.31 -6.00 11.48
N LYS A 298 -2.42 -5.53 12.07
CA LYS A 298 -3.35 -6.36 12.85
C LYS A 298 -4.47 -6.98 12.00
N ALA A 299 -4.45 -6.81 10.67
CA ALA A 299 -5.36 -7.52 9.77
C ALA A 299 -5.23 -9.03 9.97
N THR A 300 -6.34 -9.73 10.21
CA THR A 300 -6.36 -11.17 10.53
C THR A 300 -6.34 -12.06 9.30
N SER A 301 -6.75 -11.52 8.16
CA SER A 301 -6.66 -12.14 6.84
C SER A 301 -6.41 -11.07 5.77
N LEU A 302 -5.73 -11.46 4.69
CA LEU A 302 -5.46 -10.60 3.54
C LEU A 302 -5.91 -11.32 2.26
N ASP A 303 -6.78 -10.69 1.48
CA ASP A 303 -7.10 -11.12 0.11
C ASP A 303 -6.42 -10.17 -0.88
N LEU A 304 -5.34 -10.67 -1.51
CA LEU A 304 -4.54 -9.95 -2.48
C LEU A 304 -4.79 -10.45 -3.91
N SER A 305 -5.92 -11.12 -4.13
CA SER A 305 -6.25 -11.75 -5.42
C SER A 305 -6.42 -10.76 -6.57
N SER A 306 -6.65 -9.46 -6.26
CA SER A 306 -6.70 -8.35 -7.23
C SER A 306 -5.33 -7.76 -7.55
N PHE A 307 -4.26 -8.10 -6.79
CA PHE A 307 -2.97 -7.44 -6.94
C PHE A 307 -2.24 -7.90 -8.20
N ASP A 308 -1.89 -6.95 -9.07
CA ASP A 308 -0.90 -7.11 -10.13
C ASP A 308 0.46 -6.61 -9.62
N THR A 309 1.42 -7.53 -9.48
CA THR A 309 2.77 -7.20 -8.97
C THR A 309 3.83 -7.16 -10.07
N SER A 310 3.41 -7.16 -11.35
CA SER A 310 4.32 -7.25 -12.51
C SER A 310 5.31 -6.08 -12.64
N ASN A 311 5.06 -4.96 -11.97
CA ASN A 311 5.95 -3.80 -11.93
C ASN A 311 6.65 -3.61 -10.59
N VAL A 312 6.38 -4.45 -9.59
CA VAL A 312 6.98 -4.30 -8.26
C VAL A 312 8.44 -4.74 -8.27
N THR A 313 9.31 -3.88 -7.75
CA THR A 313 10.75 -4.13 -7.63
C THR A 313 11.20 -4.31 -6.18
N ASP A 314 10.39 -3.88 -5.19
CA ASP A 314 10.72 -3.92 -3.77
C ASP A 314 9.55 -4.50 -2.96
N MET A 315 9.78 -5.65 -2.30
CA MET A 315 8.86 -6.35 -1.41
C MET A 315 9.48 -6.63 -0.03
N VAL A 316 10.56 -5.91 0.33
CA VAL A 316 11.23 -6.08 1.63
C VAL A 316 10.21 -5.96 2.77
N GLY A 317 10.18 -6.94 3.68
CA GLY A 317 9.35 -6.93 4.87
C GLY A 317 7.83 -6.83 4.63
N MET A 318 7.32 -7.15 3.41
CA MET A 318 5.91 -6.91 3.06
C MET A 318 4.93 -7.49 4.09
N PHE A 319 5.24 -8.65 4.68
CA PHE A 319 4.41 -9.32 5.69
C PHE A 319 5.17 -9.53 7.01
N TYR A 320 6.20 -8.73 7.28
CA TYR A 320 6.99 -8.85 8.51
C TYR A 320 6.09 -8.68 9.74
N SER A 321 6.10 -9.66 10.64
CA SER A 321 5.26 -9.69 11.85
C SER A 321 3.77 -9.40 11.61
N SER A 322 3.27 -9.64 10.39
CA SER A 322 1.85 -9.50 10.06
C SER A 322 1.01 -10.50 10.85
N ALA A 323 -0.11 -10.04 11.41
CA ALA A 323 -1.05 -10.88 12.15
C ALA A 323 -1.95 -11.74 11.25
N ALA A 324 -1.88 -11.58 9.92
CA ALA A 324 -2.69 -12.34 8.99
C ALA A 324 -2.33 -13.83 9.01
N THR A 325 -3.28 -14.67 9.45
CA THR A 325 -3.11 -16.12 9.46
C THR A 325 -3.38 -16.75 8.09
N GLU A 326 -4.08 -16.05 7.21
CA GLU A 326 -4.36 -16.41 5.82
C GLU A 326 -4.00 -15.26 4.89
N ILE A 327 -3.23 -15.54 3.83
CA ILE A 327 -2.90 -14.61 2.76
C ILE A 327 -3.28 -15.27 1.43
N LYS A 328 -4.34 -14.79 0.79
CA LYS A 328 -4.81 -15.26 -0.53
C LYS A 328 -4.18 -14.45 -1.65
N GLY A 329 -4.00 -15.06 -2.81
CA GLY A 329 -3.54 -14.40 -4.04
C GLY A 329 -2.03 -14.41 -4.24
N LEU A 330 -1.23 -14.93 -3.29
CA LEU A 330 0.23 -15.03 -3.46
C LEU A 330 0.62 -15.84 -4.71
N GLU A 331 -0.17 -16.85 -5.07
CA GLU A 331 0.04 -17.67 -6.26
C GLU A 331 -0.11 -16.88 -7.58
N LYS A 332 -0.59 -15.63 -7.53
CA LYS A 332 -0.71 -14.74 -8.69
C LYS A 332 0.43 -13.73 -8.79
N PHE A 333 1.26 -13.63 -7.75
CA PHE A 333 2.33 -12.64 -7.73
C PHE A 333 3.35 -12.92 -8.83
N ASN A 334 3.60 -11.91 -9.66
CA ASN A 334 4.74 -11.86 -10.55
C ASN A 334 5.89 -11.14 -9.84
N THR A 335 6.92 -11.90 -9.48
CA THR A 335 8.07 -11.37 -8.72
C THR A 335 9.33 -11.22 -9.55
N SER A 336 9.23 -11.35 -10.88
CA SER A 336 10.39 -11.38 -11.81
C SER A 336 11.26 -10.11 -11.77
N LYS A 337 10.72 -8.98 -11.31
CA LYS A 337 11.46 -7.71 -11.16
C LYS A 337 11.92 -7.45 -9.72
N VAL A 338 11.53 -8.28 -8.76
CA VAL A 338 11.86 -8.08 -7.34
C VAL A 338 13.34 -8.38 -7.13
N THR A 339 14.06 -7.43 -6.53
CA THR A 339 15.50 -7.56 -6.29
C THR A 339 15.86 -7.94 -4.85
N SER A 340 14.97 -7.72 -3.89
CA SER A 340 15.13 -8.14 -2.50
C SER A 340 13.82 -8.67 -1.92
N MET A 341 13.90 -9.82 -1.25
CA MET A 341 12.82 -10.43 -0.47
C MET A 341 13.19 -10.54 1.02
N SER A 342 14.16 -9.73 1.46
CA SER A 342 14.59 -9.73 2.86
C SER A 342 13.39 -9.48 3.78
N HIS A 343 13.29 -10.28 4.87
CA HIS A 343 12.24 -10.20 5.88
C HIS A 343 10.78 -10.34 5.34
N MET A 344 10.56 -10.81 4.10
CA MET A 344 9.23 -10.77 3.49
C MET A 344 8.16 -11.48 4.33
N PHE A 345 8.48 -12.62 4.94
CA PHE A 345 7.59 -13.39 5.83
C PHE A 345 8.22 -13.58 7.24
N ASP A 346 9.14 -12.70 7.62
CA ASP A 346 9.75 -12.73 8.95
C ASP A 346 8.65 -12.57 10.02
N SER A 347 8.60 -13.52 10.96
CA SER A 347 7.62 -13.54 12.06
C SER A 347 6.15 -13.44 11.60
N SER A 348 5.86 -13.72 10.34
CA SER A 348 4.50 -13.73 9.78
C SER A 348 3.65 -14.82 10.44
N ALA A 349 2.42 -14.49 10.81
CA ALA A 349 1.44 -15.42 11.39
C ALA A 349 0.80 -16.36 10.35
N ALA A 350 1.07 -16.18 9.05
CA ALA A 350 0.51 -17.03 7.99
C ALA A 350 0.95 -18.47 8.14
N THR A 351 -0.02 -19.38 8.31
CA THR A 351 0.24 -20.82 8.53
C THR A 351 0.48 -21.59 7.24
N SER A 352 0.08 -21.03 6.12
CA SER A 352 0.31 -21.55 4.76
C SER A 352 0.68 -20.41 3.83
N ILE A 353 1.72 -20.61 3.03
CA ILE A 353 2.25 -19.62 2.07
C ILE A 353 2.41 -20.32 0.73
N ASN A 354 1.69 -19.88 -0.30
CA ASN A 354 1.80 -20.43 -1.66
C ASN A 354 2.77 -19.60 -2.49
N LEU A 355 3.97 -20.14 -2.74
CA LEU A 355 5.05 -19.49 -3.48
C LEU A 355 5.26 -20.09 -4.88
N SER A 356 4.32 -20.89 -5.39
CA SER A 356 4.50 -21.69 -6.60
C SER A 356 4.84 -20.90 -7.86
N ASN A 357 4.44 -19.63 -7.94
CA ASN A 357 4.69 -18.75 -9.08
C ASN A 357 5.78 -17.69 -8.81
N PHE A 358 6.48 -17.77 -7.68
CA PHE A 358 7.55 -16.83 -7.40
C PHE A 358 8.73 -17.06 -8.34
N ASP A 359 9.04 -16.08 -9.18
CA ASP A 359 10.27 -15.97 -9.93
C ASP A 359 11.28 -15.16 -9.11
N THR A 360 12.32 -15.83 -8.61
CA THR A 360 13.35 -15.22 -7.78
C THR A 360 14.66 -14.98 -8.53
N SER A 361 14.66 -15.12 -9.83
CA SER A 361 15.86 -15.00 -10.68
C SER A 361 16.57 -13.63 -10.59
N SER A 362 15.85 -12.57 -10.23
CA SER A 362 16.41 -11.22 -10.02
C SER A 362 16.80 -10.93 -8.56
N VAL A 363 16.48 -11.83 -7.62
CA VAL A 363 16.65 -11.59 -6.18
C VAL A 363 18.12 -11.74 -5.78
N THR A 364 18.64 -10.75 -5.07
CA THR A 364 20.01 -10.72 -4.56
C THR A 364 20.12 -10.95 -3.05
N SER A 365 19.04 -10.72 -2.29
CA SER A 365 19.00 -10.96 -0.84
C SER A 365 17.71 -11.66 -0.43
N MET A 366 17.87 -12.74 0.37
CA MET A 366 16.81 -13.48 1.04
C MET A 366 17.04 -13.50 2.56
N ASP A 367 17.81 -12.51 3.09
CA ASP A 367 18.07 -12.36 4.51
C ASP A 367 16.77 -12.42 5.29
N SER A 368 16.71 -13.31 6.30
CA SER A 368 15.59 -13.44 7.23
C SER A 368 14.21 -13.67 6.59
N MET A 369 14.13 -14.14 5.33
CA MET A 369 12.87 -14.21 4.56
C MET A 369 11.77 -14.99 5.29
N PHE A 370 12.11 -16.09 5.99
CA PHE A 370 11.18 -16.94 6.75
C PHE A 370 11.59 -17.04 8.22
N ASN A 371 12.34 -16.05 8.74
CA ASN A 371 12.70 -15.98 10.15
C ASN A 371 11.43 -16.00 11.01
N GLY A 372 11.33 -16.91 11.99
CA GLY A 372 10.17 -17.00 12.88
C GLY A 372 8.82 -17.24 12.21
N SER A 373 8.78 -17.51 10.90
CA SER A 373 7.53 -17.71 10.14
C SER A 373 6.69 -18.85 10.73
N ALA A 374 5.37 -18.62 10.83
CA ALA A 374 4.39 -19.61 11.30
C ALA A 374 3.97 -20.62 10.22
N ALA A 375 4.49 -20.53 9.00
CA ALA A 375 4.22 -21.52 7.95
C ALA A 375 4.68 -22.91 8.37
N THR A 376 3.79 -23.90 8.32
CA THR A 376 4.08 -25.27 8.79
C THR A 376 4.86 -26.11 7.78
N SER A 377 4.85 -25.71 6.52
CA SER A 377 5.66 -26.26 5.43
C SER A 377 6.00 -25.16 4.42
N LEU A 378 7.14 -25.29 3.77
CA LEU A 378 7.60 -24.39 2.70
C LEU A 378 7.93 -25.21 1.46
N ASP A 379 7.39 -24.83 0.30
CA ASP A 379 7.77 -25.36 -1.00
C ASP A 379 8.48 -24.26 -1.80
N LEU A 380 9.80 -24.39 -1.91
CA LEU A 380 10.69 -23.43 -2.60
C LEU A 380 11.19 -24.00 -3.93
N SER A 381 10.49 -25.01 -4.48
CA SER A 381 10.91 -25.71 -5.69
C SER A 381 10.93 -24.83 -6.94
N SER A 382 10.26 -23.66 -6.90
CA SER A 382 10.26 -22.64 -7.96
C SER A 382 11.43 -21.63 -7.84
N PHE A 383 12.17 -21.63 -6.70
CA PHE A 383 13.16 -20.58 -6.44
C PHE A 383 14.42 -20.77 -7.31
N ASP A 384 14.79 -19.73 -8.05
CA ASP A 384 16.12 -19.56 -8.61
C ASP A 384 16.95 -18.67 -7.68
N THR A 385 17.97 -19.27 -7.06
CA THR A 385 18.85 -18.55 -6.11
C THR A 385 20.20 -18.16 -6.72
N SER A 386 20.35 -18.27 -8.04
CA SER A 386 21.63 -18.08 -8.73
C SER A 386 22.21 -16.65 -8.62
N ASN A 387 21.40 -15.68 -8.23
CA ASN A 387 21.84 -14.29 -8.00
C ASN A 387 21.88 -13.90 -6.52
N VAL A 388 21.48 -14.77 -5.59
CA VAL A 388 21.44 -14.49 -4.16
C VAL A 388 22.85 -14.45 -3.58
N THR A 389 23.15 -13.39 -2.85
CA THR A 389 24.44 -13.17 -2.18
C THR A 389 24.36 -13.26 -0.66
N ASP A 390 23.16 -13.11 -0.08
CA ASP A 390 22.90 -13.16 1.36
C ASP A 390 21.69 -14.04 1.68
N MET A 391 21.92 -15.07 2.51
CA MET A 391 20.91 -15.99 3.07
C MET A 391 20.97 -16.04 4.59
N ASN A 392 21.53 -14.98 5.22
CA ASN A 392 21.61 -14.91 6.68
C ASN A 392 20.23 -15.12 7.30
N ALA A 393 20.15 -15.97 8.33
CA ALA A 393 18.95 -16.20 9.13
C ALA A 393 17.68 -16.57 8.32
N MET A 394 17.79 -17.01 7.06
CA MET A 394 16.63 -17.22 6.15
C MET A 394 15.53 -18.08 6.78
N PHE A 395 15.87 -19.08 7.58
CA PHE A 395 14.92 -19.98 8.26
C PHE A 395 15.11 -19.98 9.79
N TRP A 396 15.67 -18.90 10.35
CA TRP A 396 15.84 -18.78 11.81
C TRP A 396 14.48 -18.93 12.51
N GLY A 397 14.39 -19.89 13.45
CA GLY A 397 13.16 -20.11 14.23
C GLY A 397 11.91 -20.50 13.43
N SER A 398 12.02 -20.70 12.11
CA SER A 398 10.92 -21.15 11.27
C SER A 398 10.27 -22.42 11.85
N VAL A 399 8.93 -22.44 11.92
CA VAL A 399 8.19 -23.61 12.43
C VAL A 399 7.94 -24.66 11.36
N ALA A 400 8.33 -24.42 10.10
CA ALA A 400 8.21 -25.39 9.02
C ALA A 400 8.94 -26.67 9.36
N THR A 401 8.22 -27.80 9.40
CA THR A 401 8.81 -29.12 9.61
C THR A 401 9.36 -29.73 8.32
N THR A 402 8.92 -29.20 7.19
CA THR A 402 9.36 -29.60 5.84
C THR A 402 9.67 -28.36 5.02
N ILE A 403 10.86 -28.35 4.43
CA ILE A 403 11.31 -27.33 3.46
C ILE A 403 11.72 -28.08 2.19
N LYS A 404 10.95 -27.94 1.12
CA LYS A 404 11.24 -28.55 -0.18
C LYS A 404 11.97 -27.56 -1.08
N GLY A 405 12.78 -28.06 -1.98
CA GLY A 405 13.47 -27.27 -3.01
C GLY A 405 14.88 -26.82 -2.61
N LEU A 406 15.34 -27.09 -1.36
CA LEU A 406 16.71 -26.79 -0.95
C LEU A 406 17.75 -27.48 -1.85
N GLU A 407 17.44 -28.70 -2.33
CA GLU A 407 18.28 -29.48 -3.24
C GLU A 407 18.47 -28.83 -4.62
N LYS A 408 17.78 -27.71 -4.89
CA LYS A 408 17.89 -26.95 -6.13
C LYS A 408 18.61 -25.60 -5.96
N PHE A 409 18.93 -25.23 -4.73
CA PHE A 409 19.53 -23.93 -4.46
C PHE A 409 20.91 -23.82 -5.08
N ASN A 410 21.13 -22.81 -5.91
CA ASN A 410 22.45 -22.40 -6.36
C ASN A 410 22.99 -21.35 -5.42
N THR A 411 23.94 -21.73 -4.56
CA THR A 411 24.53 -20.85 -3.54
C THR A 411 25.90 -20.31 -3.90
N SER A 412 26.34 -20.47 -5.16
CA SER A 412 27.70 -20.13 -5.62
C SER A 412 28.07 -18.64 -5.52
N LYS A 413 27.09 -17.77 -5.24
CA LYS A 413 27.34 -16.33 -4.98
C LYS A 413 27.15 -15.95 -3.52
N VAL A 414 26.65 -16.86 -2.68
CA VAL A 414 26.35 -16.55 -1.27
C VAL A 414 27.63 -16.39 -0.49
N THR A 415 27.71 -15.31 0.28
CA THR A 415 28.87 -14.98 1.12
C THR A 415 28.59 -15.11 2.63
N ASN A 416 27.29 -15.09 3.01
CA ASN A 416 26.85 -15.16 4.40
C ASN A 416 25.71 -16.15 4.57
N MET A 417 25.93 -17.21 5.37
CA MET A 417 24.93 -18.23 5.76
C MET A 417 24.79 -18.30 7.29
N SER A 418 25.20 -17.25 8.01
CA SER A 418 25.11 -17.24 9.46
C SER A 418 23.66 -17.43 9.92
N SER A 419 23.46 -18.30 10.93
CA SER A 419 22.16 -18.55 11.55
C SER A 419 21.07 -19.07 10.61
N MET A 420 21.38 -19.50 9.36
CA MET A 420 20.39 -19.82 8.32
C MET A 420 19.32 -20.79 8.82
N PHE A 421 19.65 -21.82 9.59
CA PHE A 421 18.74 -22.80 10.18
C PHE A 421 18.73 -22.77 11.71
N TYR A 422 19.12 -21.62 12.32
CA TYR A 422 19.06 -21.46 13.78
C TYR A 422 17.65 -21.74 14.30
N ALA A 423 17.52 -22.65 15.28
CA ALA A 423 16.24 -23.03 15.89
C ALA A 423 15.15 -23.49 14.90
N SER A 424 15.47 -23.74 13.64
CA SER A 424 14.55 -24.28 12.63
C SER A 424 13.92 -25.60 13.11
N LYS A 425 12.62 -25.78 12.81
CA LYS A 425 11.88 -27.02 13.13
C LYS A 425 11.94 -28.06 12.02
N ALA A 426 12.60 -27.78 10.89
CA ALA A 426 12.81 -28.77 9.84
C ALA A 426 13.51 -30.02 10.40
N THR A 427 12.98 -31.22 10.10
CA THR A 427 13.50 -32.47 10.62
C THR A 427 14.59 -33.08 9.75
N SER A 428 14.65 -32.68 8.48
CA SER A 428 15.71 -33.02 7.53
C SER A 428 16.05 -31.82 6.64
N LEU A 429 17.31 -31.73 6.24
CA LEU A 429 17.82 -30.70 5.36
C LEU A 429 18.68 -31.36 4.27
N ASP A 430 18.21 -31.29 3.02
CA ASP A 430 19.00 -31.71 1.86
C ASP A 430 19.78 -30.48 1.33
N LEU A 431 21.07 -30.42 1.64
CA LEU A 431 21.95 -29.32 1.27
C LEU A 431 22.98 -29.77 0.22
N SER A 432 22.71 -30.89 -0.46
CA SER A 432 23.64 -31.53 -1.40
C SER A 432 24.02 -30.65 -2.60
N SER A 433 23.19 -29.64 -2.94
CA SER A 433 23.44 -28.67 -4.00
C SER A 433 24.23 -27.44 -3.55
N PHE A 434 24.50 -27.28 -2.24
CA PHE A 434 25.11 -26.05 -1.72
C PHE A 434 26.58 -25.94 -2.11
N ASP A 435 26.91 -24.91 -2.90
CA ASP A 435 28.29 -24.45 -3.11
C ASP A 435 28.60 -23.36 -2.08
N THR A 436 29.47 -23.68 -1.11
CA THR A 436 29.84 -22.76 -0.04
C THR A 436 31.22 -22.15 -0.22
N SER A 437 31.82 -22.29 -1.39
CA SER A 437 33.18 -21.86 -1.68
C SER A 437 33.45 -20.35 -1.49
N LYS A 438 32.39 -19.50 -1.49
CA LYS A 438 32.51 -18.06 -1.21
C LYS A 438 32.02 -17.65 0.18
N VAL A 439 31.51 -18.59 0.96
CA VAL A 439 30.96 -18.30 2.28
C VAL A 439 32.10 -17.99 3.26
N THR A 440 32.00 -16.87 3.95
CA THR A 440 32.98 -16.43 4.94
C THR A 440 32.50 -16.61 6.39
N SER A 441 31.17 -16.68 6.61
CA SER A 441 30.58 -16.88 7.92
C SER A 441 29.46 -17.93 7.89
N MET A 442 29.57 -18.93 8.79
CA MET A 442 28.60 -19.97 9.08
C MET A 442 28.23 -20.00 10.57
N GLY A 443 28.52 -18.91 11.31
CA GLY A 443 28.25 -18.82 12.74
C GLY A 443 26.80 -19.15 13.06
N GLY A 444 26.57 -20.10 13.98
CA GLY A 444 25.23 -20.52 14.43
C GLY A 444 24.33 -21.17 13.37
N MET A 445 24.84 -21.56 12.19
CA MET A 445 24.03 -22.02 11.06
C MET A 445 23.00 -23.09 11.45
N PHE A 446 23.37 -24.05 12.32
CA PHE A 446 22.48 -25.12 12.80
C PHE A 446 22.27 -25.07 14.31
N TRP A 447 22.50 -23.91 14.95
CA TRP A 447 22.28 -23.78 16.40
C TRP A 447 20.81 -24.03 16.76
N ASN A 448 20.53 -24.93 17.72
CA ASN A 448 19.21 -25.40 18.13
C ASN A 448 18.35 -26.03 16.99
N SER A 449 18.92 -26.30 15.81
CA SER A 449 18.23 -26.94 14.70
C SER A 449 17.65 -28.31 15.12
N LYS A 450 16.46 -28.62 14.62
CA LYS A 450 15.78 -29.92 14.84
C LYS A 450 16.11 -30.95 13.77
N ALA A 451 16.92 -30.63 12.77
CA ALA A 451 17.34 -31.59 11.76
C ALA A 451 18.19 -32.70 12.41
N GLU A 452 17.70 -33.93 12.30
CA GLU A 452 18.40 -35.14 12.82
C GLU A 452 19.46 -35.65 11.83
N SER A 453 19.27 -35.34 10.54
CA SER A 453 20.20 -35.61 9.44
C SER A 453 20.48 -34.32 8.64
N ILE A 454 21.75 -34.06 8.37
CA ILE A 454 22.22 -32.91 7.59
C ILE A 454 23.31 -33.45 6.65
N ASP A 455 23.09 -33.33 5.33
CA ASP A 455 24.12 -33.65 4.35
C ASP A 455 25.01 -32.40 4.11
N LEU A 456 26.28 -32.50 4.50
CA LEU A 456 27.29 -31.44 4.40
C LEU A 456 28.40 -31.84 3.41
N SER A 457 28.20 -32.89 2.62
CA SER A 457 29.25 -33.46 1.75
C SER A 457 29.71 -32.52 0.66
N SER A 458 28.86 -31.56 0.24
CA SER A 458 29.16 -30.55 -0.77
C SER A 458 29.86 -29.29 -0.21
N PHE A 459 30.01 -29.18 1.13
CA PHE A 459 30.49 -27.94 1.75
C PHE A 459 32.01 -27.76 1.53
N ASP A 460 32.38 -26.64 0.90
CA ASP A 460 33.75 -26.11 0.88
C ASP A 460 33.84 -24.99 1.91
N THR A 461 34.60 -25.23 2.99
CA THR A 461 34.77 -24.24 4.06
C THR A 461 36.13 -23.53 4.04
N SER A 462 36.87 -23.66 2.94
CA SER A 462 38.22 -23.11 2.83
C SER A 462 38.32 -21.59 3.02
N ASN A 463 37.21 -20.86 2.77
CA ASN A 463 37.13 -19.39 2.98
C ASN A 463 36.40 -19.01 4.28
N VAL A 464 35.89 -19.97 5.06
CA VAL A 464 35.14 -19.69 6.28
C VAL A 464 36.07 -19.29 7.42
N THR A 465 35.79 -18.16 8.06
CA THR A 465 36.54 -17.64 9.20
C THR A 465 35.80 -17.77 10.52
N ASP A 466 34.45 -17.86 10.49
CA ASP A 466 33.57 -17.97 11.65
C ASP A 466 32.68 -19.19 11.59
N MET A 467 32.87 -20.15 12.53
CA MET A 467 32.03 -21.32 12.78
C MET A 467 31.50 -21.36 14.22
N LYS A 468 31.51 -20.22 14.91
CA LYS A 468 31.07 -20.10 16.30
C LYS A 468 29.63 -20.65 16.43
N ARG A 469 29.43 -21.57 17.43
CA ARG A 469 28.10 -22.15 17.76
C ARG A 469 27.41 -22.90 16.62
N MET A 470 28.12 -23.28 15.53
CA MET A 470 27.52 -23.80 14.30
C MET A 470 26.57 -24.99 14.56
N PHE A 471 26.92 -25.91 15.43
CA PHE A 471 26.12 -27.09 15.82
C PHE A 471 25.72 -27.07 17.30
N GLN A 472 25.73 -25.91 17.97
CA GLN A 472 25.33 -25.81 19.37
C GLN A 472 23.87 -26.28 19.54
N ASN A 473 23.60 -27.20 20.49
CA ASN A 473 22.29 -27.81 20.74
C ASN A 473 21.61 -28.41 19.48
N SER A 474 22.37 -28.71 18.43
CA SER A 474 21.83 -29.37 17.22
C SER A 474 21.28 -30.76 17.54
N ALA A 475 20.19 -31.16 16.89
CA ALA A 475 19.59 -32.48 17.01
C ALA A 475 20.29 -33.55 16.16
N ALA A 476 21.20 -33.17 15.26
CA ALA A 476 21.95 -34.11 14.42
C ALA A 476 22.69 -35.16 15.28
N THR A 477 22.53 -36.41 14.94
CA THR A 477 23.12 -37.55 15.68
C THR A 477 24.51 -37.92 15.17
N THR A 478 24.79 -37.57 13.90
CA THR A 478 26.09 -37.73 13.26
C THR A 478 26.49 -36.41 12.60
N LEU A 479 27.76 -36.05 12.74
CA LEU A 479 28.35 -34.88 12.07
C LEU A 479 29.47 -35.37 11.16
N ASP A 480 29.16 -35.47 9.86
CA ASP A 480 30.16 -35.76 8.83
C ASP A 480 30.75 -34.45 8.33
N LEU A 481 31.90 -34.05 8.89
CA LEU A 481 32.65 -32.84 8.53
C LEU A 481 33.89 -33.22 7.71
N SER A 482 33.85 -34.36 7.00
CA SER A 482 34.98 -34.79 6.15
C SER A 482 35.24 -33.88 4.93
N SER A 483 34.33 -32.96 4.63
CA SER A 483 34.52 -31.91 3.64
C SER A 483 35.11 -30.61 4.20
N PHE A 484 35.13 -30.45 5.56
CA PHE A 484 35.48 -29.16 6.21
C PHE A 484 36.97 -28.91 6.28
N ASP A 485 37.40 -27.81 5.68
CA ASP A 485 38.71 -27.21 5.88
C ASP A 485 38.64 -26.16 6.98
N THR A 486 39.33 -26.40 8.09
CA THR A 486 39.32 -25.46 9.23
C THR A 486 40.54 -24.50 9.23
N SER A 487 41.41 -24.57 8.23
CA SER A 487 42.71 -23.85 8.23
C SER A 487 42.56 -22.33 8.40
N ASN A 488 41.50 -21.72 7.82
CA ASN A 488 41.22 -20.29 7.91
C ASN A 488 40.24 -19.92 9.06
N VAL A 489 39.69 -20.91 9.80
CA VAL A 489 38.71 -20.63 10.85
C VAL A 489 39.39 -20.03 12.08
N THR A 490 38.96 -18.85 12.47
CA THR A 490 39.47 -18.11 13.63
C THR A 490 38.59 -18.25 14.86
N ASP A 491 37.28 -18.48 14.72
CA ASP A 491 36.37 -18.71 15.85
C ASP A 491 35.51 -19.97 15.64
N MET A 492 35.76 -20.99 16.50
CA MET A 492 34.94 -22.18 16.66
C MET A 492 34.37 -22.31 18.07
N SER A 493 34.27 -21.20 18.82
CA SER A 493 33.81 -21.22 20.20
C SER A 493 32.40 -21.79 20.30
N SER A 494 32.22 -22.73 21.24
CA SER A 494 30.92 -23.43 21.48
C SER A 494 30.34 -24.15 20.26
N MET A 495 31.15 -24.47 19.23
CA MET A 495 30.69 -25.08 17.97
C MET A 495 29.80 -26.32 18.20
N PHE A 496 30.16 -27.19 19.16
CA PHE A 496 29.44 -28.44 19.45
C PHE A 496 28.77 -28.45 20.83
N TYR A 497 28.69 -27.29 21.54
CA TYR A 497 28.14 -27.24 22.89
C TYR A 497 26.72 -27.85 22.93
N ALA A 498 26.52 -28.86 23.82
CA ALA A 498 25.27 -29.57 23.98
C ALA A 498 24.69 -30.19 22.68
N SER A 499 25.47 -30.40 21.62
CA SER A 499 25.07 -31.16 20.42
C SER A 499 24.65 -32.58 20.81
N LYS A 500 23.66 -33.12 20.10
CA LYS A 500 23.25 -34.54 20.29
C LYS A 500 24.10 -35.53 19.50
N ALA A 501 25.06 -35.06 18.72
CA ALA A 501 25.93 -35.95 17.95
C ALA A 501 26.78 -36.84 18.86
N THR A 502 26.86 -38.08 18.50
CA THR A 502 27.72 -39.09 19.15
C THR A 502 28.83 -39.59 18.23
N THR A 503 28.73 -39.30 16.93
CA THR A 503 29.69 -39.68 15.90
C THR A 503 30.11 -38.43 15.10
N GLY A 504 31.41 -38.24 14.94
CA GLY A 504 31.99 -37.13 14.15
C GLY A 504 33.06 -37.64 13.18
N TYR A 505 33.03 -37.13 11.94
CA TYR A 505 34.09 -37.37 10.95
C TYR A 505 34.74 -36.07 10.57
N ALA A 506 36.04 -36.08 10.36
CA ALA A 506 36.87 -34.93 9.94
C ALA A 506 37.63 -35.24 8.65
N ARG A 507 38.04 -34.20 7.92
CA ARG A 507 38.80 -34.31 6.67
C ARG A 507 40.22 -34.83 6.91
N THR A 508 40.91 -34.22 7.87
CA THR A 508 42.30 -34.52 8.21
C THR A 508 42.44 -34.74 9.71
N GLN A 509 43.59 -35.32 10.12
CA GLN A 509 43.92 -35.45 11.53
C GLN A 509 44.01 -34.09 12.23
N GLU A 510 44.54 -33.06 11.54
CA GLU A 510 44.62 -31.69 12.06
C GLU A 510 43.23 -31.12 12.33
N ASP A 511 42.26 -31.27 11.39
CA ASP A 511 40.89 -30.84 11.58
C ASP A 511 40.22 -31.61 12.73
N ALA A 512 40.44 -32.94 12.82
CA ALA A 512 39.95 -33.76 13.92
C ALA A 512 40.50 -33.30 15.30
N ASP A 513 41.77 -33.01 15.36
CA ASP A 513 42.44 -32.52 16.60
C ASP A 513 41.86 -31.14 17.01
N ARG A 514 41.63 -30.24 16.06
CA ARG A 514 40.98 -28.94 16.32
C ARG A 514 39.55 -29.09 16.83
N PHE A 515 38.74 -29.95 16.23
CA PHE A 515 37.37 -30.22 16.70
C PHE A 515 37.40 -30.88 18.10
N ASN A 516 38.31 -31.79 18.34
CA ASN A 516 38.43 -32.52 19.62
C ASN A 516 39.05 -31.64 20.74
N ALA A 517 39.84 -30.62 20.41
CA ALA A 517 40.46 -29.74 21.39
C ALA A 517 39.45 -28.89 22.20
N SER A 518 38.25 -28.71 21.69
CA SER A 518 37.17 -27.94 22.35
C SER A 518 36.47 -28.77 23.45
N THR A 519 37.20 -29.14 24.49
CA THR A 519 36.69 -30.02 25.57
C THR A 519 35.60 -29.41 26.44
N THR A 520 35.53 -28.07 26.56
CA THR A 520 34.51 -27.36 27.36
C THR A 520 33.21 -27.10 26.57
N SER A 521 33.27 -27.21 25.25
CA SER A 521 32.17 -26.91 24.37
C SER A 521 31.72 -28.09 23.49
N ARG A 522 32.20 -29.28 23.78
CA ARG A 522 31.85 -30.52 23.06
C ARG A 522 31.31 -31.58 24.05
N PRO A 523 30.20 -32.31 23.69
CA PRO A 523 29.73 -33.45 24.51
C PRO A 523 30.83 -34.52 24.70
N SER A 524 30.95 -35.08 25.88
CA SER A 524 31.98 -36.07 26.21
C SER A 524 31.93 -37.34 25.34
N GLY A 525 30.76 -37.67 24.80
CA GLY A 525 30.54 -38.80 23.89
C GLY A 525 30.86 -38.56 22.41
N LEU A 526 31.02 -37.28 22.00
CA LEU A 526 31.35 -36.94 20.62
C LEU A 526 32.87 -36.94 20.42
N THR A 527 33.35 -37.72 19.49
CA THR A 527 34.78 -37.70 19.08
C THR A 527 34.85 -37.66 17.56
N PHE A 528 35.70 -36.83 17.03
CA PHE A 528 35.96 -36.72 15.60
C PHE A 528 37.15 -37.62 15.23
N VAL A 529 36.98 -38.42 14.19
CA VAL A 529 37.99 -39.27 13.57
C VAL A 529 38.09 -38.98 12.08
N VAL A 530 39.25 -39.23 11.48
CA VAL A 530 39.41 -39.07 10.04
C VAL A 530 38.52 -40.11 9.34
N LYS A 531 37.74 -39.71 8.39
CA LYS A 531 36.89 -40.60 7.60
C LYS A 531 37.79 -41.50 6.72
N SER A 532 37.70 -42.81 6.89
CA SER A 532 38.45 -43.79 6.11
C SER A 532 37.90 -43.91 4.68
#